data_6b4ebd85b98b6053ee38619eb04027d8
#
_entry.id   6b4ebd85b98b6053ee38619eb04027d8
#
_cell.length_a   1.000
_cell.length_b   1.000
_cell.length_c   1.000
_cell.angle_alpha   90.00
_cell.angle_beta   90.00
_cell.angle_gamma   90.00
#
_symmetry.space_group_name_H-M   'P 1'
#
loop_
_entity.id
_entity.type
_entity.pdbx_description
1 polymer ?
#
loop_
_entity_poly.entity_id
_entity_poly.type
_entity_poly.pdbx_seq_one_letter_code
_entity_poly.pdbx_strand_id
1 'polypeptide(L)'
;MKYDVIIVGAGPAGSTTARECAERGLTVLLLDKAEFPRDKPCGGGVTVRASELLPFDISPVTDRVIDGMHLSTRQSNGFARRYPRDLVYLTQRENLDAFLVEKATAAGAVLREKAVLRSVEVGSDDITVRTQDQVFLGRVLVGADGANGVTSKMAGLNISLVQGIALEANVTPLSGNSSFPEEWEHTFGLDIGSAPGGYGWIFPKSDHLNIGIGSWKHYGPSLRNRLESLAKYYGFEASSVQRLKGHHLPVRNPGSALAEGNVLLVGDAAGLLDPLTGEGIHAGFWSGITAAKHIQDYISGATSDLSGYREEVELELLPDLEVSRR
;
A
#
# COMPACT_ATOMS: atom_id res chain seq x y z
N MET A 1 21.25 -16.67 -14.53
CA MET A 1 21.45 -15.22 -14.61
C MET A 1 21.43 -14.69 -13.19
N LYS A 2 22.35 -13.81 -12.81
CA LYS A 2 22.38 -13.16 -11.49
C LYS A 2 21.83 -11.76 -11.67
N TYR A 3 20.85 -11.37 -10.82
CA TYR A 3 20.25 -10.04 -10.80
C TYR A 3 20.99 -9.11 -9.82
N ASP A 4 21.00 -7.82 -10.08
CA ASP A 4 21.46 -6.84 -9.08
C ASP A 4 20.45 -6.77 -7.94
N VAL A 5 19.15 -6.79 -8.27
CA VAL A 5 18.07 -6.68 -7.28
C VAL A 5 16.99 -7.71 -7.54
N ILE A 6 16.58 -8.41 -6.47
CA ILE A 6 15.37 -9.24 -6.45
C ILE A 6 14.36 -8.56 -5.53
N ILE A 7 13.16 -8.31 -6.03
CA ILE A 7 12.07 -7.64 -5.29
C ILE A 7 10.93 -8.65 -5.15
N VAL A 8 10.44 -8.85 -3.93
CA VAL A 8 9.34 -9.75 -3.63
C VAL A 8 8.10 -8.95 -3.27
N GLY A 9 7.07 -9.02 -4.11
CA GLY A 9 5.83 -8.26 -4.06
C GLY A 9 5.80 -7.13 -5.08
N ALA A 10 4.81 -7.15 -5.99
CA ALA A 10 4.63 -6.17 -7.06
C ALA A 10 3.42 -5.23 -6.79
N GLY A 11 3.20 -4.88 -5.51
CA GLY A 11 2.32 -3.78 -5.11
C GLY A 11 2.99 -2.42 -5.33
N PRO A 12 2.37 -1.31 -4.86
CA PRO A 12 2.88 0.05 -5.08
C PRO A 12 4.35 0.24 -4.71
N ALA A 13 4.78 -0.26 -3.55
CA ALA A 13 6.16 -0.14 -3.10
C ALA A 13 7.13 -0.93 -3.98
N GLY A 14 6.82 -2.21 -4.27
CA GLY A 14 7.71 -3.08 -5.04
C GLY A 14 7.81 -2.68 -6.51
N SER A 15 6.70 -2.33 -7.16
CA SER A 15 6.70 -1.87 -8.55
C SER A 15 7.44 -0.53 -8.69
N THR A 16 7.30 0.38 -7.72
CA THR A 16 8.06 1.64 -7.70
C THR A 16 9.55 1.37 -7.53
N THR A 17 9.94 0.51 -6.57
CA THR A 17 11.35 0.13 -6.40
C THR A 17 11.92 -0.51 -7.67
N ALA A 18 11.14 -1.39 -8.30
CA ALA A 18 11.58 -2.09 -9.52
C ALA A 18 11.81 -1.11 -10.68
N ARG A 19 10.88 -0.19 -10.90
CA ARG A 19 11.01 0.84 -11.92
C ARG A 19 12.24 1.71 -11.67
N GLU A 20 12.36 2.24 -10.45
CA GLU A 20 13.46 3.12 -10.07
C GLU A 20 14.84 2.46 -10.19
N CYS A 21 14.96 1.18 -9.79
CA CYS A 21 16.20 0.42 -9.98
C CYS A 21 16.51 0.17 -11.46
N ALA A 22 15.48 -0.19 -12.25
CA ALA A 22 15.68 -0.45 -13.69
C ALA A 22 16.06 0.82 -14.47
N GLU A 23 15.43 1.98 -14.17
CA GLU A 23 15.79 3.28 -14.76
C GLU A 23 17.23 3.72 -14.41
N ARG A 24 17.78 3.21 -13.30
CA ARG A 24 19.19 3.42 -12.92
C ARG A 24 20.15 2.41 -13.56
N GLY A 25 19.65 1.55 -14.45
CA GLY A 25 20.45 0.59 -15.20
C GLY A 25 20.75 -0.71 -14.47
N LEU A 26 20.08 -0.98 -13.33
CA LEU A 26 20.25 -2.23 -12.60
C LEU A 26 19.43 -3.36 -13.26
N THR A 27 19.94 -4.59 -13.16
CA THR A 27 19.19 -5.79 -13.56
C THR A 27 18.23 -6.19 -12.44
N VAL A 28 16.91 -6.08 -12.70
CA VAL A 28 15.85 -6.22 -11.69
C VAL A 28 14.98 -7.41 -11.99
N LEU A 29 14.76 -8.24 -10.97
CA LEU A 29 13.72 -9.28 -10.94
C LEU A 29 12.61 -8.88 -9.97
N LEU A 30 11.39 -8.75 -10.47
CA LEU A 30 10.19 -8.47 -9.68
C LEU A 30 9.33 -9.74 -9.59
N LEU A 31 9.13 -10.25 -8.38
CA LEU A 31 8.36 -11.46 -8.10
C LEU A 31 7.03 -11.10 -7.47
N ASP A 32 5.93 -11.67 -7.93
CA ASP A 32 4.66 -11.65 -7.22
C ASP A 32 3.98 -13.03 -7.24
N LYS A 33 3.30 -13.36 -6.15
CA LYS A 33 2.52 -14.62 -6.04
C LYS A 33 1.25 -14.62 -6.86
N ALA A 34 0.73 -13.45 -7.20
CA ALA A 34 -0.47 -13.26 -8.02
C ALA A 34 -0.11 -13.09 -9.50
N GLU A 35 -1.14 -13.08 -10.35
CA GLU A 35 -1.13 -12.68 -11.75
C GLU A 35 -1.87 -11.33 -11.84
N PHE A 36 -1.36 -10.40 -12.64
CA PHE A 36 -1.97 -9.08 -12.81
C PHE A 36 -2.87 -9.05 -14.06
N PRO A 37 -3.99 -8.28 -14.00
CA PRO A 37 -4.46 -7.47 -12.86
C PRO A 37 -4.98 -8.34 -11.71
N ARG A 38 -4.75 -7.91 -10.44
CA ARG A 38 -5.19 -8.63 -9.26
C ARG A 38 -5.96 -7.75 -8.27
N ASP A 39 -6.94 -8.33 -7.65
CA ASP A 39 -7.68 -7.68 -6.57
C ASP A 39 -6.84 -7.56 -5.28
N LYS A 40 -6.98 -6.44 -4.60
CA LYS A 40 -6.36 -6.15 -3.31
C LYS A 40 -7.28 -5.28 -2.45
N PRO A 41 -7.68 -5.72 -1.25
CA PRO A 41 -8.48 -4.89 -0.35
C PRO A 41 -7.76 -3.57 -0.02
N CYS A 42 -8.41 -2.45 -0.33
CA CYS A 42 -7.93 -1.09 -0.08
C CYS A 42 -8.96 -0.08 -0.59
N GLY A 43 -9.22 0.98 0.14
CA GLY A 43 -10.03 2.10 -0.37
C GLY A 43 -9.49 2.72 -1.66
N GLY A 44 -8.22 2.50 -2.01
CA GLY A 44 -7.63 2.93 -3.28
C GLY A 44 -7.48 4.44 -3.42
N GLY A 45 -7.33 5.15 -2.31
CA GLY A 45 -7.04 6.59 -2.32
C GLY A 45 -5.55 6.84 -2.54
N VAL A 46 -5.21 7.57 -3.59
CA VAL A 46 -3.87 8.11 -3.84
C VAL A 46 -3.94 9.61 -3.57
N THR A 47 -3.33 10.07 -2.49
CA THR A 47 -3.28 11.50 -2.17
C THR A 47 -2.49 12.27 -3.23
N VAL A 48 -2.76 13.56 -3.38
CA VAL A 48 -1.96 14.42 -4.30
C VAL A 48 -0.48 14.31 -3.95
N ARG A 49 -0.13 14.36 -2.66
CA ARG A 49 1.25 14.17 -2.19
C ARG A 49 1.87 12.84 -2.65
N ALA A 50 1.08 11.77 -2.70
CA ALA A 50 1.57 10.47 -3.18
C ALA A 50 1.75 10.46 -4.71
N SER A 51 0.83 11.06 -5.46
CA SER A 51 0.93 11.11 -6.93
C SER A 51 2.10 11.97 -7.41
N GLU A 52 2.46 13.03 -6.68
CA GLU A 52 3.60 13.90 -6.99
C GLU A 52 4.96 13.21 -6.89
N LEU A 53 5.03 12.05 -6.21
CA LEU A 53 6.25 11.22 -6.17
C LEU A 53 6.48 10.43 -7.48
N LEU A 54 5.46 10.30 -8.31
CA LEU A 54 5.55 9.53 -9.55
C LEU A 54 5.93 10.45 -10.73
N PRO A 55 6.84 10.03 -11.62
CA PRO A 55 7.25 10.82 -12.79
C PRO A 55 6.26 10.72 -13.95
N PHE A 56 5.07 10.19 -13.73
CA PHE A 56 4.01 9.99 -14.73
C PHE A 56 2.63 10.23 -14.13
N ASP A 57 1.70 10.56 -15.01
CA ASP A 57 0.30 10.78 -14.66
C ASP A 57 -0.42 9.45 -14.36
N ILE A 58 -1.25 9.44 -13.32
CA ILE A 58 -2.10 8.30 -12.92
C ILE A 58 -3.56 8.45 -13.38
N SER A 59 -3.89 9.48 -14.15
CA SER A 59 -5.25 9.70 -14.67
C SER A 59 -5.82 8.51 -15.44
N PRO A 60 -5.01 7.69 -16.19
CA PRO A 60 -5.53 6.50 -16.88
C PRO A 60 -6.14 5.44 -15.96
N VAL A 61 -5.80 5.45 -14.66
CA VAL A 61 -6.28 4.49 -13.66
C VAL A 61 -7.02 5.17 -12.51
N THR A 62 -7.37 6.43 -12.67
CA THR A 62 -8.14 7.22 -11.69
C THR A 62 -9.63 7.10 -12.01
N ASP A 63 -10.39 6.54 -11.09
CA ASP A 63 -11.85 6.43 -11.19
C ASP A 63 -12.54 7.77 -10.90
N ARG A 64 -12.07 8.47 -9.87
CA ARG A 64 -12.62 9.76 -9.42
C ARG A 64 -11.52 10.70 -8.96
N VAL A 65 -11.68 11.96 -9.31
CA VAL A 65 -10.88 13.07 -8.76
C VAL A 65 -11.72 13.75 -7.69
N ILE A 66 -11.20 13.82 -6.49
CA ILE A 66 -11.91 14.31 -5.32
C ILE A 66 -11.32 15.63 -4.86
N ASP A 67 -12.15 16.65 -4.78
CA ASP A 67 -11.83 17.97 -4.25
C ASP A 67 -12.64 18.35 -3.00
N GLY A 68 -13.48 17.43 -2.50
CA GLY A 68 -14.32 17.63 -1.32
C GLY A 68 -14.25 16.50 -0.32
N MET A 69 -14.65 16.82 0.90
CA MET A 69 -14.73 15.88 2.01
C MET A 69 -16.02 16.06 2.79
N HIS A 70 -16.70 14.96 3.07
CA HIS A 70 -17.75 14.87 4.09
C HIS A 70 -17.15 14.30 5.36
N LEU A 71 -17.15 15.08 6.43
CA LEU A 71 -16.65 14.67 7.74
C LEU A 71 -17.78 14.53 8.72
N SER A 72 -17.87 13.40 9.40
CA SER A 72 -18.80 13.14 10.49
C SER A 72 -18.08 12.52 11.70
N THR A 73 -18.78 12.48 12.83
CA THR A 73 -18.23 11.91 14.06
C THR A 73 -19.26 10.97 14.67
N ARG A 74 -18.89 9.69 14.80
CA ARG A 74 -19.74 8.65 15.39
C ARG A 74 -21.14 8.63 14.77
N GLN A 75 -21.19 8.74 13.44
CA GLN A 75 -22.42 8.72 12.66
C GLN A 75 -23.38 9.87 13.02
N SER A 76 -22.84 11.05 13.30
CA SER A 76 -23.61 12.26 13.61
C SER A 76 -22.82 13.52 13.28
N ASN A 77 -23.50 14.67 13.28
CA ASN A 77 -22.89 16.00 13.11
C ASN A 77 -22.03 16.15 11.87
N GLY A 78 -22.47 15.57 10.74
CA GLY A 78 -21.73 15.64 9.47
C GLY A 78 -21.78 17.02 8.83
N PHE A 79 -20.69 17.41 8.17
CA PHE A 79 -20.61 18.56 7.27
C PHE A 79 -19.77 18.21 6.06
N ALA A 80 -20.04 18.86 4.94
CA ALA A 80 -19.27 18.72 3.72
C ALA A 80 -18.55 20.03 3.41
N ARG A 81 -17.34 19.90 2.83
CA ARG A 81 -16.56 21.01 2.29
C ARG A 81 -15.90 20.62 0.99
N ARG A 82 -15.88 21.57 0.06
CA ARG A 82 -15.08 21.49 -1.16
C ARG A 82 -13.86 22.43 -1.07
N TYR A 83 -12.80 22.03 -1.72
CA TYR A 83 -11.55 22.79 -1.78
C TYR A 83 -11.27 23.23 -3.22
N PRO A 84 -10.50 24.30 -3.44
CA PRO A 84 -10.22 24.81 -4.78
C PRO A 84 -9.16 23.98 -5.54
N ARG A 85 -8.81 22.81 -5.04
CA ARG A 85 -7.82 21.90 -5.63
C ARG A 85 -8.12 20.46 -5.26
N ASP A 86 -7.55 19.54 -6.02
CA ASP A 86 -7.66 18.10 -5.77
C ASP A 86 -7.08 17.74 -4.40
N LEU A 87 -7.68 16.77 -3.75
CA LEU A 87 -7.27 16.21 -2.45
C LEU A 87 -6.74 14.78 -2.63
N VAL A 88 -7.48 13.97 -3.40
CA VAL A 88 -7.18 12.56 -3.57
C VAL A 88 -7.70 12.05 -4.91
N TYR A 89 -6.93 11.18 -5.54
CA TYR A 89 -7.31 10.41 -6.72
C TYR A 89 -7.76 9.03 -6.26
N LEU A 90 -9.03 8.70 -6.48
CA LEU A 90 -9.57 7.40 -6.11
C LEU A 90 -9.39 6.43 -7.27
N THR A 91 -8.74 5.32 -6.99
CA THR A 91 -8.41 4.27 -7.96
C THR A 91 -8.96 2.93 -7.50
N GLN A 92 -9.08 1.98 -8.40
CA GLN A 92 -9.20 0.56 -8.05
C GLN A 92 -7.81 -0.07 -8.02
N ARG A 93 -7.48 -0.78 -6.94
CA ARG A 93 -6.15 -1.36 -6.75
C ARG A 93 -5.77 -2.37 -7.82
N GLU A 94 -6.77 -3.02 -8.41
CA GLU A 94 -6.57 -3.90 -9.56
C GLU A 94 -5.93 -3.14 -10.73
N ASN A 95 -6.46 -1.97 -11.06
CA ASN A 95 -5.97 -1.12 -12.14
C ASN A 95 -4.66 -0.41 -11.78
N LEU A 96 -4.59 0.19 -10.60
CA LEU A 96 -3.41 0.90 -10.14
C LEU A 96 -2.19 -0.02 -10.08
N ASP A 97 -2.32 -1.19 -9.45
CA ASP A 97 -1.19 -2.09 -9.27
C ASP A 97 -0.71 -2.66 -10.62
N ALA A 98 -1.63 -3.00 -11.54
CA ALA A 98 -1.29 -3.43 -12.90
C ALA A 98 -0.57 -2.33 -13.69
N PHE A 99 -1.03 -1.09 -13.60
CA PHE A 99 -0.41 0.06 -14.23
C PHE A 99 1.02 0.31 -13.71
N LEU A 100 1.23 0.22 -12.39
CA LEU A 100 2.57 0.37 -11.81
C LEU A 100 3.52 -0.75 -12.23
N VAL A 101 3.01 -1.98 -12.35
CA VAL A 101 3.77 -3.13 -12.88
C VAL A 101 4.15 -2.91 -14.35
N GLU A 102 3.22 -2.39 -15.17
CA GLU A 102 3.51 -2.00 -16.56
C GLU A 102 4.64 -0.98 -16.64
N LYS A 103 4.61 0.06 -15.79
CA LYS A 103 5.70 1.06 -15.72
C LYS A 103 7.03 0.45 -15.32
N ALA A 104 7.03 -0.48 -14.36
CA ALA A 104 8.26 -1.18 -13.95
C ALA A 104 8.83 -2.06 -15.06
N THR A 105 7.98 -2.81 -15.78
CA THR A 105 8.42 -3.66 -16.89
C THR A 105 8.86 -2.85 -18.10
N ALA A 106 8.19 -1.75 -18.40
CA ALA A 106 8.60 -0.81 -19.45
C ALA A 106 9.97 -0.17 -19.16
N ALA A 107 10.33 0.02 -17.89
CA ALA A 107 11.65 0.49 -17.47
C ALA A 107 12.75 -0.61 -17.56
N GLY A 108 12.38 -1.87 -17.78
CA GLY A 108 13.32 -2.99 -17.94
C GLY A 108 13.31 -4.03 -16.81
N ALA A 109 12.46 -3.90 -15.81
CA ALA A 109 12.31 -4.92 -14.77
C ALA A 109 11.71 -6.22 -15.35
N VAL A 110 12.24 -7.37 -14.94
CA VAL A 110 11.75 -8.68 -15.35
C VAL A 110 10.68 -9.15 -14.35
N LEU A 111 9.42 -9.14 -14.76
CA LEU A 111 8.31 -9.66 -13.93
C LEU A 111 8.25 -11.20 -13.98
N ARG A 112 7.99 -11.79 -12.81
CA ARG A 112 7.58 -13.19 -12.66
C ARG A 112 6.36 -13.24 -11.76
N GLU A 113 5.23 -13.52 -12.37
CA GLU A 113 3.94 -13.75 -11.71
C GLU A 113 3.82 -15.20 -11.23
N LYS A 114 2.85 -15.45 -10.35
CA LYS A 114 2.61 -16.78 -9.73
C LYS A 114 3.86 -17.33 -9.01
N ALA A 115 4.78 -16.46 -8.64
CA ALA A 115 6.06 -16.80 -8.02
C ALA A 115 5.95 -16.75 -6.48
N VAL A 116 5.49 -17.84 -5.89
CA VAL A 116 5.33 -17.95 -4.44
C VAL A 116 6.70 -18.20 -3.78
N LEU A 117 7.16 -17.27 -2.95
CA LEU A 117 8.41 -17.38 -2.19
C LEU A 117 8.37 -18.60 -1.24
N ARG A 118 9.43 -19.39 -1.22
CA ARG A 118 9.60 -20.60 -0.39
C ARG A 118 10.73 -20.50 0.59
N SER A 119 11.88 -19.97 0.16
CA SER A 119 13.01 -19.71 1.04
C SER A 119 13.91 -18.61 0.51
N VAL A 120 14.63 -18.01 1.44
CA VAL A 120 15.70 -17.04 1.19
C VAL A 120 16.95 -17.53 1.91
N GLU A 121 18.08 -17.56 1.20
CA GLU A 121 19.39 -17.80 1.77
C GLU A 121 20.23 -16.54 1.55
N VAL A 122 20.58 -15.86 2.64
CA VAL A 122 21.34 -14.61 2.62
C VAL A 122 22.82 -14.95 2.85
N GLY A 123 23.64 -14.72 1.84
CA GLY A 123 25.10 -14.78 1.95
C GLY A 123 25.71 -13.38 2.06
N SER A 124 27.05 -13.32 2.17
CA SER A 124 27.77 -12.04 2.26
C SER A 124 27.64 -11.19 0.99
N ASP A 125 27.70 -11.81 -0.19
CA ASP A 125 27.74 -11.13 -1.49
C ASP A 125 26.55 -11.47 -2.38
N ASP A 126 25.85 -12.56 -2.06
CA ASP A 126 24.79 -13.13 -2.88
C ASP A 126 23.60 -13.57 -2.04
N ILE A 127 22.43 -13.44 -2.64
CA ILE A 127 21.18 -13.93 -2.09
C ILE A 127 20.60 -14.96 -3.05
N THR A 128 20.20 -16.10 -2.48
CA THR A 128 19.44 -17.11 -3.21
C THR A 128 17.98 -17.04 -2.81
N VAL A 129 17.11 -16.76 -3.77
CA VAL A 129 15.65 -16.74 -3.60
C VAL A 129 15.05 -17.95 -4.31
N ARG A 130 14.27 -18.76 -3.58
CA ARG A 130 13.57 -19.93 -4.14
C ARG A 130 12.06 -19.68 -4.15
N THR A 131 11.46 -19.87 -5.30
CA THR A 131 10.01 -20.00 -5.44
C THR A 131 9.61 -21.48 -5.52
N GLN A 132 8.31 -21.77 -5.70
CA GLN A 132 7.87 -23.15 -5.87
C GLN A 132 8.53 -23.86 -7.07
N ASP A 133 8.92 -23.12 -8.11
CA ASP A 133 9.32 -23.69 -9.40
C ASP A 133 10.76 -23.30 -9.83
N GLN A 134 11.32 -22.24 -9.27
CA GLN A 134 12.57 -21.66 -9.75
C GLN A 134 13.48 -21.18 -8.62
N VAL A 135 14.76 -21.04 -8.96
CA VAL A 135 15.81 -20.49 -8.09
C VAL A 135 16.43 -19.29 -8.77
N PHE A 136 16.53 -18.21 -8.04
CA PHE A 136 17.12 -16.95 -8.52
C PHE A 136 18.28 -16.53 -7.63
N LEU A 137 19.29 -15.93 -8.26
CA LEU A 137 20.45 -15.35 -7.58
C LEU A 137 20.43 -13.83 -7.75
N GLY A 138 20.66 -13.11 -6.67
CA GLY A 138 20.74 -11.65 -6.68
C GLY A 138 21.79 -11.12 -5.71
N ARG A 139 22.08 -9.84 -5.80
CA ARG A 139 22.99 -9.13 -4.87
C ARG A 139 22.23 -8.49 -3.72
N VAL A 140 21.03 -7.93 -4.02
CA VAL A 140 20.16 -7.29 -3.04
C VAL A 140 18.77 -7.91 -3.08
N LEU A 141 18.15 -8.10 -1.90
CA LEU A 141 16.76 -8.50 -1.75
C LEU A 141 15.94 -7.36 -1.17
N VAL A 142 14.81 -7.06 -1.82
CA VAL A 142 13.82 -6.12 -1.33
C VAL A 142 12.54 -6.86 -0.95
N GLY A 143 12.15 -6.81 0.31
CA GLY A 143 10.83 -7.27 0.77
C GLY A 143 9.79 -6.18 0.58
N ALA A 144 8.86 -6.40 -0.36
CA ALA A 144 7.74 -5.52 -0.69
C ALA A 144 6.40 -6.27 -0.67
N ASP A 145 6.34 -7.40 0.03
CA ASP A 145 5.25 -8.38 0.04
C ASP A 145 4.09 -8.02 0.98
N GLY A 146 4.09 -6.77 1.48
CA GLY A 146 2.96 -6.14 2.16
C GLY A 146 2.73 -6.64 3.59
N ALA A 147 1.56 -6.32 4.13
CA ALA A 147 1.19 -6.54 5.54
C ALA A 147 1.27 -8.01 6.01
N ASN A 148 1.08 -8.96 5.11
CA ASN A 148 1.15 -10.40 5.37
C ASN A 148 2.37 -11.03 4.70
N GLY A 149 3.41 -10.23 4.47
CA GLY A 149 4.66 -10.65 3.87
C GLY A 149 5.40 -11.68 4.70
N VAL A 150 6.22 -12.46 4.05
CA VAL A 150 7.05 -13.50 4.66
C VAL A 150 8.55 -13.25 4.44
N THR A 151 8.89 -12.30 3.56
CA THR A 151 10.28 -12.01 3.16
C THR A 151 11.15 -11.63 4.34
N SER A 152 10.67 -10.73 5.22
CA SER A 152 11.42 -10.33 6.42
C SER A 152 11.81 -11.53 7.29
N LYS A 153 10.85 -12.42 7.57
CA LYS A 153 11.08 -13.63 8.37
C LYS A 153 12.03 -14.60 7.69
N MET A 154 11.86 -14.82 6.38
CA MET A 154 12.69 -15.77 5.62
C MET A 154 14.12 -15.26 5.45
N ALA A 155 14.31 -13.95 5.38
CA ALA A 155 15.62 -13.32 5.32
C ALA A 155 16.27 -13.08 6.70
N GLY A 156 15.57 -13.42 7.80
CA GLY A 156 16.10 -13.29 9.16
C GLY A 156 16.02 -11.89 9.76
N LEU A 157 15.31 -10.94 9.12
CA LEU A 157 15.15 -9.59 9.67
C LEU A 157 14.20 -9.58 10.86
N ASN A 158 14.64 -8.94 11.93
CA ASN A 158 13.80 -8.75 13.12
C ASN A 158 12.87 -7.54 12.95
N ILE A 159 11.62 -7.80 12.59
CA ILE A 159 10.57 -6.79 12.47
C ILE A 159 9.49 -7.00 13.53
N SER A 160 9.15 -5.94 14.24
CA SER A 160 8.06 -5.90 15.22
C SER A 160 6.98 -4.93 14.77
N LEU A 161 5.76 -5.43 14.62
CA LEU A 161 4.62 -4.67 14.08
C LEU A 161 3.43 -4.71 15.05
N VAL A 162 2.80 -3.56 15.23
CA VAL A 162 1.44 -3.48 15.78
C VAL A 162 0.45 -3.63 14.62
N GLN A 163 -0.59 -4.41 14.84
CA GLN A 163 -1.57 -4.70 13.81
C GLN A 163 -2.85 -3.87 13.99
N GLY A 164 -3.12 -3.01 13.03
CA GLY A 164 -4.47 -2.56 12.72
C GLY A 164 -5.18 -3.59 11.84
N ILE A 165 -6.48 -3.44 11.69
CA ILE A 165 -7.32 -4.21 10.78
C ILE A 165 -8.35 -3.31 10.15
N ALA A 166 -8.60 -3.48 8.88
CA ALA A 166 -9.67 -2.84 8.15
C ALA A 166 -10.62 -3.89 7.57
N LEU A 167 -11.90 -3.57 7.56
CA LEU A 167 -12.90 -4.23 6.74
C LEU A 167 -13.41 -3.26 5.70
N GLU A 168 -13.58 -3.71 4.49
CA GLU A 168 -14.19 -2.95 3.41
C GLU A 168 -15.21 -3.78 2.64
N ALA A 169 -16.11 -3.09 1.99
CA ALA A 169 -17.12 -3.67 1.12
C ALA A 169 -17.47 -2.69 0.01
N ASN A 170 -18.06 -3.21 -1.05
CA ASN A 170 -18.62 -2.40 -2.11
C ASN A 170 -20.13 -2.28 -1.90
N VAL A 171 -20.65 -1.07 -2.10
CA VAL A 171 -22.09 -0.76 -2.05
C VAL A 171 -22.49 -0.23 -3.42
N THR A 172 -23.52 -0.83 -4.01
CA THR A 172 -24.11 -0.37 -5.26
C THR A 172 -25.45 0.32 -4.99
N PRO A 173 -25.87 1.30 -5.82
CA PRO A 173 -27.19 1.89 -5.71
C PRO A 173 -28.29 0.81 -5.75
N LEU A 174 -29.32 0.94 -4.93
CA LEU A 174 -30.47 0.06 -5.01
C LEU A 174 -31.12 0.18 -6.39
N SER A 175 -31.55 -0.95 -6.92
CA SER A 175 -32.10 -1.15 -8.26
C SER A 175 -33.06 -0.02 -8.68
N GLY A 176 -32.71 0.70 -9.75
CA GLY A 176 -33.52 1.74 -10.38
C GLY A 176 -32.85 3.10 -10.53
N ASN A 177 -31.83 3.41 -9.74
CA ASN A 177 -30.99 4.59 -9.92
C ASN A 177 -29.59 4.18 -10.36
N SER A 178 -29.22 4.50 -11.58
CA SER A 178 -27.88 4.21 -12.11
C SER A 178 -26.78 5.17 -11.63
N SER A 179 -27.14 6.16 -10.82
CA SER A 179 -26.21 7.17 -10.30
C SER A 179 -26.27 7.26 -8.78
N PHE A 180 -25.12 7.43 -8.16
CA PHE A 180 -25.01 7.83 -6.76
C PHE A 180 -25.52 9.28 -6.59
N PRO A 181 -25.93 9.68 -5.37
CA PRO A 181 -26.22 11.09 -5.09
C PRO A 181 -25.04 11.98 -5.54
N GLU A 182 -25.36 13.13 -6.14
CA GLU A 182 -24.39 14.09 -6.70
C GLU A 182 -23.31 14.50 -5.67
N GLU A 183 -23.65 14.47 -4.38
CA GLU A 183 -22.71 14.76 -3.30
C GLU A 183 -21.47 13.84 -3.28
N TRP A 184 -21.58 12.61 -3.80
CA TRP A 184 -20.46 11.64 -3.88
C TRP A 184 -19.66 11.72 -5.18
N GLU A 185 -20.00 12.57 -6.12
CA GLU A 185 -19.25 12.69 -7.37
C GLU A 185 -17.84 13.27 -7.17
N HIS A 186 -17.72 14.20 -6.21
CA HIS A 186 -16.48 14.95 -5.96
C HIS A 186 -16.03 14.91 -4.49
N THR A 187 -16.73 14.17 -3.64
CA THR A 187 -16.44 14.08 -2.21
C THR A 187 -16.20 12.66 -1.77
N PHE A 188 -15.24 12.49 -0.86
CA PHE A 188 -15.14 11.27 -0.07
C PHE A 188 -15.67 11.50 1.35
N GLY A 189 -16.09 10.43 2.03
CA GLY A 189 -16.59 10.50 3.41
C GLY A 189 -15.62 9.91 4.40
N LEU A 190 -15.47 10.58 5.56
CA LEU A 190 -14.83 10.04 6.75
C LEU A 190 -15.77 10.19 7.96
N ASP A 191 -15.92 9.11 8.72
CA ASP A 191 -16.60 9.13 10.00
C ASP A 191 -15.63 8.77 11.13
N ILE A 192 -15.22 9.77 11.89
CA ILE A 192 -14.25 9.63 12.97
C ILE A 192 -14.92 8.99 14.18
N GLY A 193 -14.30 7.95 14.74
CA GLY A 193 -14.79 7.27 15.94
C GLY A 193 -15.94 6.30 15.70
N SER A 194 -16.28 5.97 14.45
CA SER A 194 -17.16 4.84 14.11
C SER A 194 -16.60 3.49 14.59
N ALA A 195 -15.29 3.41 14.74
CA ALA A 195 -14.61 2.34 15.46
C ALA A 195 -13.69 2.92 16.55
N PRO A 196 -13.49 2.24 17.70
CA PRO A 196 -12.58 2.70 18.73
C PRO A 196 -11.15 2.82 18.21
N GLY A 197 -10.54 4.01 18.36
CA GLY A 197 -9.20 4.30 17.83
C GLY A 197 -9.09 4.22 16.31
N GLY A 198 -10.19 4.47 15.60
CA GLY A 198 -10.22 4.40 14.15
C GLY A 198 -11.36 5.20 13.53
N TYR A 199 -11.64 4.94 12.28
CA TYR A 199 -12.66 5.66 11.50
C TYR A 199 -13.28 4.77 10.42
N GLY A 200 -14.42 5.22 9.88
CA GLY A 200 -15.03 4.68 8.68
C GLY A 200 -14.82 5.58 7.48
N TRP A 201 -14.87 5.04 6.28
CA TRP A 201 -14.75 5.80 5.03
C TRP A 201 -15.80 5.41 4.01
N ILE A 202 -16.08 6.35 3.10
CA ILE A 202 -16.79 6.13 1.85
C ILE A 202 -15.98 6.75 0.73
N PHE A 203 -15.55 5.92 -0.20
CA PHE A 203 -14.76 6.33 -1.35
C PHE A 203 -15.53 6.00 -2.63
N PRO A 204 -16.05 7.00 -3.35
CA PRO A 204 -16.76 6.78 -4.60
C PRO A 204 -15.84 6.24 -5.70
N LYS A 205 -16.37 5.29 -6.45
CA LYS A 205 -15.76 4.74 -7.66
C LYS A 205 -16.65 5.04 -8.87
N SER A 206 -16.25 4.58 -10.04
CA SER A 206 -17.03 4.76 -11.25
C SER A 206 -18.39 4.05 -11.19
N ASP A 207 -18.44 2.86 -10.59
CA ASP A 207 -19.58 1.93 -10.59
C ASP A 207 -20.11 1.54 -9.20
N HIS A 208 -19.38 1.88 -8.12
CA HIS A 208 -19.76 1.57 -6.73
C HIS A 208 -19.20 2.60 -5.75
N LEU A 209 -19.64 2.51 -4.49
CA LEU A 209 -18.93 3.15 -3.37
C LEU A 209 -18.16 2.06 -2.61
N ASN A 210 -16.88 2.28 -2.40
CA ASN A 210 -16.12 1.48 -1.44
C ASN A 210 -16.36 2.05 -0.05
N ILE A 211 -17.01 1.28 0.80
CA ILE A 211 -17.24 1.62 2.21
C ILE A 211 -16.36 0.75 3.09
N GLY A 212 -15.76 1.34 4.10
CA GLY A 212 -14.92 0.56 4.99
C GLY A 212 -14.79 1.16 6.39
N ILE A 213 -14.16 0.40 7.25
CA ILE A 213 -13.92 0.76 8.63
C ILE A 213 -12.60 0.15 9.09
N GLY A 214 -11.74 0.98 9.70
CA GLY A 214 -10.44 0.57 10.23
C GLY A 214 -10.33 0.81 11.73
N SER A 215 -9.58 -0.05 12.41
CA SER A 215 -9.27 0.06 13.84
C SER A 215 -8.10 -0.84 14.22
N TRP A 216 -7.75 -0.85 15.49
CA TRP A 216 -6.76 -1.78 16.01
C TRP A 216 -7.29 -3.23 16.04
N LYS A 217 -6.41 -4.21 15.81
CA LYS A 217 -6.75 -5.62 15.62
C LYS A 217 -7.65 -6.21 16.72
N HIS A 218 -7.49 -5.81 17.97
CA HIS A 218 -8.29 -6.30 19.08
C HIS A 218 -9.77 -5.90 18.99
N TYR A 219 -10.12 -4.88 18.21
CA TYR A 219 -11.52 -4.51 17.90
C TYR A 219 -12.10 -5.22 16.68
N GLY A 220 -11.29 -6.01 15.97
CA GLY A 220 -11.67 -6.72 14.74
C GLY A 220 -13.04 -7.43 14.81
N PRO A 221 -13.36 -8.20 15.87
CA PRO A 221 -14.64 -8.89 15.97
C PRO A 221 -15.87 -7.99 15.88
N SER A 222 -15.75 -6.70 16.26
CA SER A 222 -16.87 -5.74 16.23
C SER A 222 -17.02 -4.98 14.92
N LEU A 223 -16.02 -5.04 14.02
CA LEU A 223 -15.97 -4.15 12.84
C LEU A 223 -17.07 -4.45 11.84
N ARG A 224 -17.52 -5.69 11.69
CA ARG A 224 -18.60 -6.02 10.76
C ARG A 224 -19.90 -5.30 11.11
N ASN A 225 -20.35 -5.39 12.35
CA ASN A 225 -21.58 -4.73 12.79
C ASN A 225 -21.46 -3.19 12.70
N ARG A 226 -20.25 -2.67 12.94
CA ARG A 226 -19.98 -1.24 12.82
C ARG A 226 -19.98 -0.77 11.37
N LEU A 227 -19.47 -1.58 10.44
CA LEU A 227 -19.53 -1.30 9.01
C LEU A 227 -20.97 -1.29 8.51
N GLU A 228 -21.79 -2.26 8.94
CA GLU A 228 -23.21 -2.29 8.61
C GLU A 228 -23.97 -1.06 9.18
N SER A 229 -23.63 -0.64 10.39
CA SER A 229 -24.16 0.60 10.98
C SER A 229 -23.74 1.85 10.19
N LEU A 230 -22.47 1.90 9.76
CA LEU A 230 -21.95 2.99 8.93
C LEU A 230 -22.67 3.06 7.58
N ALA A 231 -22.86 1.92 6.93
CA ALA A 231 -23.60 1.83 5.67
C ALA A 231 -25.04 2.39 5.85
N LYS A 232 -25.73 1.97 6.91
CA LYS A 232 -27.07 2.47 7.23
C LYS A 232 -27.11 3.98 7.51
N TYR A 233 -26.11 4.51 8.19
CA TYR A 233 -26.01 5.96 8.46
C TYR A 233 -25.95 6.76 7.17
N TYR A 234 -25.24 6.26 6.17
CA TYR A 234 -25.14 6.87 4.83
C TYR A 234 -26.29 6.47 3.88
N GLY A 235 -27.35 5.84 4.39
CA GLY A 235 -28.55 5.52 3.63
C GLY A 235 -28.50 4.24 2.82
N PHE A 236 -27.52 3.34 3.07
CA PHE A 236 -27.41 2.07 2.38
C PHE A 236 -28.00 0.91 3.20
N GLU A 237 -28.69 0.02 2.51
CA GLU A 237 -29.21 -1.21 3.12
C GLU A 237 -28.06 -2.21 3.37
N ALA A 238 -28.14 -2.98 4.48
CA ALA A 238 -27.16 -4.03 4.77
C ALA A 238 -27.08 -5.07 3.64
N SER A 239 -28.17 -5.32 2.93
CA SER A 239 -28.24 -6.20 1.76
C SER A 239 -27.46 -5.70 0.54
N SER A 240 -27.16 -4.40 0.47
CA SER A 240 -26.35 -3.80 -0.60
C SER A 240 -24.84 -3.94 -0.37
N VAL A 241 -24.42 -4.34 0.84
CA VAL A 241 -23.03 -4.52 1.21
C VAL A 241 -22.49 -5.83 0.58
N GLN A 242 -21.65 -5.69 -0.41
CA GLN A 242 -21.10 -6.82 -1.17
C GLN A 242 -19.57 -6.87 -1.06
N ARG A 243 -18.98 -8.03 -1.37
CA ARG A 243 -17.51 -8.23 -1.43
C ARG A 243 -16.79 -7.84 -0.13
N LEU A 244 -17.36 -8.18 1.03
CA LEU A 244 -16.73 -7.90 2.31
C LEU A 244 -15.34 -8.56 2.40
N LYS A 245 -14.31 -7.75 2.60
CA LYS A 245 -12.91 -8.16 2.70
C LYS A 245 -12.25 -7.53 3.91
N GLY A 246 -11.29 -8.24 4.49
CA GLY A 246 -10.46 -7.75 5.59
C GLY A 246 -8.99 -7.65 5.19
N HIS A 247 -8.30 -6.66 5.74
CA HIS A 247 -6.87 -6.50 5.55
C HIS A 247 -6.17 -6.06 6.83
N HIS A 248 -4.97 -6.58 7.04
CA HIS A 248 -4.10 -6.12 8.13
C HIS A 248 -3.43 -4.80 7.76
N LEU A 249 -3.33 -3.91 8.75
CA LEU A 249 -2.68 -2.61 8.65
C LEU A 249 -1.44 -2.63 9.55
N PRO A 250 -0.24 -2.86 9.00
CA PRO A 250 0.97 -3.04 9.79
C PRO A 250 1.59 -1.69 10.15
N VAL A 251 1.67 -1.40 11.42
CA VAL A 251 2.36 -0.23 11.96
C VAL A 251 3.62 -0.70 12.68
N ARG A 252 4.79 -0.21 12.28
CA ARG A 252 6.06 -0.61 12.88
C ARG A 252 6.21 -0.14 14.31
N ASN A 253 6.84 -0.95 15.16
CA ASN A 253 7.34 -0.50 16.44
C ASN A 253 8.72 0.16 16.28
N PRO A 254 9.07 1.11 17.15
CA PRO A 254 10.42 1.66 17.21
C PRO A 254 11.48 0.57 17.30
N GLY A 255 12.60 0.75 16.59
CA GLY A 255 13.70 -0.22 16.58
C GLY A 255 13.48 -1.44 15.70
N SER A 256 12.36 -1.54 14.96
CA SER A 256 12.19 -2.60 13.93
C SER A 256 13.23 -2.45 12.81
N ALA A 257 13.75 -3.57 12.31
CA ALA A 257 14.69 -3.56 11.19
C ALA A 257 14.05 -2.97 9.93
N LEU A 258 14.81 -2.17 9.18
CA LEU A 258 14.47 -1.66 7.84
C LEU A 258 15.40 -2.26 6.79
N ALA A 259 16.66 -2.42 7.15
CA ALA A 259 17.69 -3.04 6.33
C ALA A 259 18.70 -3.76 7.23
N GLU A 260 19.21 -4.87 6.75
CA GLU A 260 20.29 -5.64 7.38
C GLU A 260 21.10 -6.35 6.29
N GLY A 261 22.41 -6.10 6.27
CA GLY A 261 23.28 -6.61 5.21
C GLY A 261 22.83 -6.13 3.83
N ASN A 262 22.55 -7.09 2.95
CA ASN A 262 22.07 -6.85 1.57
C ASN A 262 20.54 -7.07 1.41
N VAL A 263 19.78 -7.01 2.50
CA VAL A 263 18.31 -7.11 2.50
C VAL A 263 17.69 -5.84 3.06
N LEU A 264 16.63 -5.32 2.41
CA LEU A 264 15.83 -4.22 2.92
C LEU A 264 14.32 -4.44 2.71
N LEU A 265 13.51 -3.68 3.45
CA LEU A 265 12.05 -3.74 3.40
C LEU A 265 11.47 -2.38 3.02
N VAL A 266 10.38 -2.38 2.22
CA VAL A 266 9.68 -1.16 1.78
C VAL A 266 8.18 -1.26 2.04
N GLY A 267 7.51 -0.12 2.16
CA GLY A 267 6.07 -0.01 2.34
C GLY A 267 5.53 -0.80 3.54
N ASP A 268 4.41 -1.46 3.35
CA ASP A 268 3.74 -2.25 4.41
C ASP A 268 4.60 -3.41 4.94
N ALA A 269 5.49 -3.98 4.13
CA ALA A 269 6.41 -5.02 4.57
C ALA A 269 7.40 -4.50 5.63
N ALA A 270 7.71 -3.21 5.59
CA ALA A 270 8.50 -2.49 6.60
C ALA A 270 7.64 -1.86 7.72
N GLY A 271 6.30 -1.97 7.64
CA GLY A 271 5.37 -1.36 8.57
C GLY A 271 5.30 0.16 8.48
N LEU A 272 5.52 0.73 7.31
CA LEU A 272 5.56 2.19 7.05
C LEU A 272 4.16 2.79 6.77
N LEU A 273 3.11 2.12 7.17
CA LEU A 273 1.75 2.62 7.08
C LEU A 273 1.54 3.74 8.12
N ASP A 274 0.87 4.83 7.70
CA ASP A 274 0.50 5.91 8.61
C ASP A 274 -0.53 5.44 9.65
N PRO A 275 -0.23 5.55 10.95
CA PRO A 275 -1.08 5.00 12.02
C PRO A 275 -2.43 5.71 12.18
N LEU A 276 -2.55 6.98 11.79
CA LEU A 276 -3.75 7.78 11.92
C LEU A 276 -4.69 7.57 10.73
N THR A 277 -4.13 7.71 9.53
CA THR A 277 -4.92 7.69 8.29
C THR A 277 -5.06 6.31 7.68
N GLY A 278 -4.20 5.35 8.04
CA GLY A 278 -4.12 4.06 7.38
C GLY A 278 -3.55 4.16 5.95
N GLU A 279 -3.01 5.30 5.54
CA GLU A 279 -2.38 5.47 4.23
C GLU A 279 -1.06 4.71 4.16
N GLY A 280 -0.93 3.84 3.17
CA GLY A 280 0.30 3.09 2.91
C GLY A 280 0.87 3.34 1.51
N ILE A 281 0.09 3.92 0.58
CA ILE A 281 0.52 4.11 -0.82
C ILE A 281 1.63 5.14 -0.91
N HIS A 282 1.49 6.30 -0.25
CA HIS A 282 2.53 7.33 -0.19
C HIS A 282 3.85 6.77 0.34
N ALA A 283 3.81 6.16 1.53
CA ALA A 283 4.99 5.56 2.13
C ALA A 283 5.59 4.43 1.28
N GLY A 284 4.73 3.70 0.55
CA GLY A 284 5.14 2.69 -0.42
C GLY A 284 5.94 3.30 -1.58
N PHE A 285 5.46 4.36 -2.21
CA PHE A 285 6.18 5.08 -3.27
C PHE A 285 7.46 5.68 -2.74
N TRP A 286 7.36 6.46 -1.65
CA TRP A 286 8.50 7.15 -1.07
C TRP A 286 9.63 6.18 -0.68
N SER A 287 9.31 5.12 0.06
CA SER A 287 10.31 4.13 0.47
C SER A 287 10.89 3.34 -0.69
N GLY A 288 10.09 3.09 -1.75
CA GLY A 288 10.55 2.44 -2.96
C GLY A 288 11.57 3.27 -3.74
N ILE A 289 11.33 4.58 -3.88
CA ILE A 289 12.24 5.54 -4.53
C ILE A 289 13.54 5.63 -3.73
N THR A 290 13.41 5.83 -2.41
CA THR A 290 14.56 5.93 -1.51
C THR A 290 15.40 4.64 -1.51
N ALA A 291 14.76 3.48 -1.47
CA ALA A 291 15.44 2.20 -1.55
C ALA A 291 16.28 2.05 -2.82
N ALA A 292 15.72 2.41 -3.98
CA ALA A 292 16.41 2.30 -5.26
C ALA A 292 17.69 3.17 -5.34
N LYS A 293 17.65 4.38 -4.74
CA LYS A 293 18.82 5.26 -4.63
C LYS A 293 19.96 4.57 -3.86
N HIS A 294 19.67 4.08 -2.67
CA HIS A 294 20.67 3.42 -1.82
C HIS A 294 21.14 2.07 -2.37
N ILE A 295 20.26 1.34 -3.06
CA ILE A 295 20.64 0.12 -3.77
C ILE A 295 21.64 0.44 -4.88
N GLN A 296 21.42 1.48 -5.66
CA GLN A 296 22.37 1.89 -6.70
C GLN A 296 23.74 2.24 -6.11
N ASP A 297 23.78 3.01 -5.02
CA ASP A 297 25.04 3.37 -4.35
C ASP A 297 25.78 2.14 -3.83
N TYR A 298 25.05 1.18 -3.25
CA TYR A 298 25.61 -0.09 -2.81
C TYR A 298 26.14 -0.95 -3.98
N ILE A 299 25.35 -1.10 -5.04
CA ILE A 299 25.72 -1.91 -6.21
C ILE A 299 26.93 -1.32 -6.96
N SER A 300 27.04 0.00 -7.05
CA SER A 300 28.17 0.69 -7.67
C SER A 300 29.45 0.69 -6.80
N GLY A 301 29.34 0.30 -5.52
CA GLY A 301 30.44 0.35 -4.57
C GLY A 301 30.68 1.74 -3.96
N ALA A 302 29.76 2.68 -4.14
CA ALA A 302 29.81 4.00 -3.51
C ALA A 302 29.61 3.92 -1.98
N THR A 303 28.85 2.91 -1.53
CA THR A 303 28.68 2.55 -0.11
C THR A 303 28.99 1.08 0.12
N SER A 304 29.34 0.72 1.36
CA SER A 304 29.64 -0.66 1.75
C SER A 304 28.42 -1.46 2.20
N ASP A 305 27.29 -0.78 2.47
CA ASP A 305 26.05 -1.38 2.99
C ASP A 305 24.83 -0.52 2.66
N LEU A 306 23.64 -0.98 3.13
CA LEU A 306 22.36 -0.31 2.93
C LEU A 306 21.90 0.51 4.16
N SER A 307 22.81 0.85 5.09
CA SER A 307 22.46 1.63 6.30
C SER A 307 21.89 3.00 5.97
N GLY A 308 22.36 3.64 4.89
CA GLY A 308 21.87 4.93 4.43
C GLY A 308 20.35 4.93 4.12
N TYR A 309 19.82 3.82 3.62
CA TYR A 309 18.36 3.67 3.45
C TYR A 309 17.63 3.77 4.79
N ARG A 310 18.09 3.03 5.80
CA ARG A 310 17.50 3.08 7.13
C ARG A 310 17.56 4.49 7.71
N GLU A 311 18.72 5.13 7.63
CA GLU A 311 18.95 6.48 8.15
C GLU A 311 18.03 7.52 7.49
N GLU A 312 17.85 7.46 6.16
CA GLU A 312 16.97 8.37 5.43
C GLU A 312 15.49 8.13 5.80
N VAL A 313 15.04 6.87 5.94
CA VAL A 313 13.68 6.56 6.43
C VAL A 313 13.46 7.07 7.87
N GLU A 314 14.44 6.87 8.76
CA GLU A 314 14.36 7.31 10.15
C GLU A 314 14.34 8.84 10.27
N LEU A 315 15.01 9.54 9.37
CA LEU A 315 15.09 11.01 9.39
C LEU A 315 13.89 11.68 8.72
N GLU A 316 13.45 11.17 7.58
CA GLU A 316 12.53 11.88 6.69
C GLU A 316 11.08 11.38 6.77
N LEU A 317 10.86 10.08 7.04
CA LEU A 317 9.51 9.50 7.05
C LEU A 317 8.99 9.19 8.45
N LEU A 318 9.81 8.60 9.32
CA LEU A 318 9.35 8.15 10.63
C LEU A 318 8.86 9.27 11.55
N PRO A 319 9.41 10.50 11.54
CA PRO A 319 8.88 11.58 12.39
C PRO A 319 7.41 11.88 12.12
N ASP A 320 6.98 11.91 10.86
CA ASP A 320 5.58 12.11 10.48
C ASP A 320 4.70 10.96 11.00
N LEU A 321 5.16 9.71 10.85
CA LEU A 321 4.42 8.53 11.32
C LEU A 321 4.32 8.46 12.85
N GLU A 322 5.32 8.96 13.56
CA GLU A 322 5.30 9.02 15.02
C GLU A 322 4.34 10.10 15.56
N VAL A 323 4.22 11.24 14.87
CA VAL A 323 3.19 12.25 15.16
C VAL A 323 1.80 11.67 14.95
N SER A 324 1.60 10.95 13.85
CA SER A 324 0.33 10.28 13.54
C SER A 324 -0.05 9.18 14.54
N ARG A 325 0.90 8.65 15.30
CA ARG A 325 0.66 7.62 16.33
C ARG A 325 0.10 8.17 17.64
N ARG A 326 0.34 9.46 17.96
CA ARG A 326 -0.08 10.12 19.20
C ARG A 326 -1.54 10.52 19.20
#